data_b0420690a81bc66a0ce201a00a912946
#
_entry.id   b0420690a81bc66a0ce201a00a912946
#
_cell.length_a   1.000
_cell.length_b   1.000
_cell.length_c   1.000
_cell.angle_alpha   90.00
_cell.angle_beta   90.00
_cell.angle_gamma   90.00
#
_symmetry.space_group_name_H-M   'P 1'
#
loop_
_entity.id
_entity.type
_entity.pdbx_description
1 polymer ?
#
loop_
_entity_poly.entity_id
_entity_poly.type
_entity_poly.pdbx_seq_one_letter_code
_entity_poly.pdbx_strand_id
1 'polypeptide(L)'
;MEVLMTNESKAPAAGGAPKKLSARGLVKRFDGKEVLHALDFDVLDGEFLSILGPSGCGKTTTLRILIGLLMPDEGTLTLGGRDITTAPPDDRGMGIVFQNYALFENMTVRGNAEYALKFKPELKARRREIAQGVLEQLGLAEHLDKSVRQLSGGQQQRVSIARTLALNPEVILFDEPMSALDVETRLSLRLELKRIQREFGTTMVYITHDQEEAFALSDRVMVMGEGSIHQLAAPDEIIANPADDYVADFVVKNLRIKMDSLARFMDR
;
A
#
# COMPACT_ATOMS: atom_id res chain seq x y z
N MET A 1 26.74 -4.58 -8.62
CA MET A 1 25.66 -4.77 -9.59
C MET A 1 24.91 -6.09 -9.37
N GLU A 2 25.23 -6.85 -8.33
CA GLU A 2 24.72 -8.24 -8.13
C GLU A 2 23.77 -8.44 -6.93
N VAL A 3 23.43 -7.39 -6.20
CA VAL A 3 22.58 -7.48 -4.98
C VAL A 3 21.10 -7.13 -5.25
N LEU A 4 20.77 -6.64 -6.45
CA LEU A 4 19.36 -6.29 -6.81
C LEU A 4 18.77 -7.19 -7.90
N MET A 5 19.47 -8.24 -8.36
CA MET A 5 19.02 -9.09 -9.44
C MET A 5 19.12 -10.58 -9.11
N THR A 6 18.30 -11.07 -8.21
CA THR A 6 17.88 -12.49 -8.23
C THR A 6 16.52 -12.61 -7.59
N ASN A 7 15.49 -12.27 -8.35
CA ASN A 7 14.19 -12.88 -8.16
C ASN A 7 13.58 -13.13 -9.54
N GLU A 8 13.71 -14.38 -9.99
CA GLU A 8 12.99 -14.88 -11.16
C GLU A 8 11.50 -14.65 -10.94
N SER A 9 10.87 -14.00 -11.91
CA SER A 9 9.44 -13.68 -11.91
C SER A 9 8.62 -14.97 -11.74
N LYS A 10 8.16 -15.25 -10.54
CA LYS A 10 7.06 -16.17 -10.28
C LYS A 10 5.76 -15.38 -10.31
N ALA A 11 4.98 -15.55 -11.38
CA ALA A 11 3.56 -15.23 -11.32
C ALA A 11 2.94 -16.01 -10.15
N PRO A 12 2.11 -15.40 -9.29
CA PRO A 12 1.50 -16.10 -8.17
C PRO A 12 0.54 -17.16 -8.71
N ALA A 13 0.92 -18.42 -8.53
CA ALA A 13 -0.01 -19.54 -8.69
C ALA A 13 -1.02 -19.46 -7.53
N ALA A 14 -2.30 -19.48 -7.84
CA ALA A 14 -3.36 -19.66 -6.86
C ALA A 14 -3.11 -20.98 -6.09
N GLY A 15 -2.83 -20.88 -4.80
CA GLY A 15 -2.62 -22.02 -3.92
C GLY A 15 -1.21 -22.14 -3.36
N GLY A 16 -0.89 -21.42 -2.27
CA GLY A 16 0.27 -21.74 -1.45
C GLY A 16 1.39 -20.72 -1.34
N ALA A 17 1.21 -19.45 -1.74
CA ALA A 17 2.21 -18.42 -1.42
C ALA A 17 2.35 -18.29 0.12
N PRO A 18 3.60 -18.18 0.64
CA PRO A 18 3.81 -18.06 2.08
C PRO A 18 3.19 -16.76 2.61
N LYS A 19 2.72 -16.79 3.86
CA LYS A 19 2.21 -15.61 4.53
C LYS A 19 3.36 -14.65 4.85
N LYS A 20 3.30 -13.44 4.32
CA LYS A 20 4.29 -12.39 4.59
C LYS A 20 3.95 -11.67 5.88
N LEU A 21 2.70 -11.27 6.04
CA LEU A 21 2.19 -10.57 7.21
C LEU A 21 0.96 -11.31 7.73
N SER A 22 0.86 -11.50 9.05
CA SER A 22 -0.32 -12.07 9.69
C SER A 22 -0.77 -11.21 10.86
N ALA A 23 -2.05 -10.89 10.89
CA ALA A 23 -2.73 -10.25 12.01
C ALA A 23 -3.72 -11.24 12.64
N ARG A 24 -3.76 -11.30 13.97
CA ARG A 24 -4.65 -12.20 14.71
C ARG A 24 -5.28 -11.48 15.88
N GLY A 25 -6.62 -11.41 15.86
CA GLY A 25 -7.43 -10.83 16.92
C GLY A 25 -7.10 -9.36 17.22
N LEU A 26 -6.74 -8.54 16.21
CA LEU A 26 -6.35 -7.15 16.44
C LEU A 26 -7.55 -6.32 16.92
N VAL A 27 -7.50 -5.87 18.15
CA VAL A 27 -8.48 -4.96 18.75
C VAL A 27 -7.84 -3.59 19.00
N LYS A 28 -8.60 -2.53 18.75
CA LYS A 28 -8.23 -1.16 19.11
C LYS A 28 -9.39 -0.39 19.66
N ARG A 29 -9.16 0.25 20.83
CA ARG A 29 -10.14 1.11 21.52
C ARG A 29 -9.59 2.53 21.64
N PHE A 30 -10.46 3.52 21.54
CA PHE A 30 -10.17 4.91 21.86
C PHE A 30 -11.29 5.42 22.78
N ASP A 31 -10.90 5.96 23.93
CA ASP A 31 -11.84 6.47 24.95
C ASP A 31 -12.94 5.45 25.32
N GLY A 32 -12.57 4.18 25.42
CA GLY A 32 -13.48 3.07 25.73
C GLY A 32 -14.35 2.57 24.57
N LYS A 33 -14.32 3.24 23.43
CA LYS A 33 -15.02 2.81 22.22
C LYS A 33 -14.10 1.91 21.35
N GLU A 34 -14.58 0.71 21.04
CA GLU A 34 -13.87 -0.20 20.15
C GLU A 34 -14.01 0.27 18.70
N VAL A 35 -12.88 0.39 18.00
CA VAL A 35 -12.76 0.86 16.61
C VAL A 35 -12.31 -0.27 15.68
N LEU A 36 -11.57 -1.26 16.20
CA LEU A 36 -11.26 -2.49 15.49
C LEU A 36 -11.71 -3.68 16.34
N HIS A 37 -12.47 -4.58 15.70
CA HIS A 37 -13.19 -5.70 16.31
C HIS A 37 -12.49 -7.02 15.97
N ALA A 38 -11.40 -7.37 16.68
CA ALA A 38 -10.68 -8.63 16.59
C ALA A 38 -10.35 -9.02 15.12
N LEU A 39 -9.63 -8.16 14.39
CA LEU A 39 -9.32 -8.42 12.98
C LEU A 39 -8.35 -9.60 12.81
N ASP A 40 -8.72 -10.56 11.94
CA ASP A 40 -7.91 -11.69 11.52
C ASP A 40 -7.70 -11.66 10.01
N PHE A 41 -6.44 -11.52 9.56
CA PHE A 41 -6.11 -11.58 8.14
C PHE A 41 -4.65 -11.93 7.89
N ASP A 42 -4.37 -12.39 6.67
CA ASP A 42 -3.03 -12.64 6.17
C ASP A 42 -2.79 -11.87 4.88
N VAL A 43 -1.57 -11.36 4.70
CA VAL A 43 -1.05 -10.85 3.42
C VAL A 43 -0.01 -11.85 2.91
N LEU A 44 -0.14 -12.27 1.66
CA LEU A 44 0.77 -13.24 1.06
C LEU A 44 2.06 -12.55 0.55
N ASP A 45 3.14 -13.30 0.42
CA ASP A 45 4.39 -12.75 -0.10
C ASP A 45 4.26 -12.35 -1.57
N GLY A 46 4.68 -11.12 -1.89
CA GLY A 46 4.51 -10.50 -3.21
C GLY A 46 3.09 -10.06 -3.56
N GLU A 47 2.12 -10.19 -2.64
CA GLU A 47 0.73 -9.82 -2.87
C GLU A 47 0.52 -8.30 -2.89
N PHE A 48 -0.40 -7.85 -3.73
CA PHE A 48 -1.04 -6.54 -3.65
C PHE A 48 -2.41 -6.69 -2.98
N LEU A 49 -2.50 -6.37 -1.69
CA LEU A 49 -3.75 -6.38 -0.92
C LEU A 49 -4.32 -4.98 -0.80
N SER A 50 -5.57 -4.75 -1.23
CA SER A 50 -6.27 -3.51 -0.88
C SER A 50 -7.18 -3.67 0.32
N ILE A 51 -7.18 -2.64 1.19
CA ILE A 51 -8.13 -2.46 2.29
C ILE A 51 -9.15 -1.42 1.83
N LEU A 52 -10.35 -1.86 1.51
CA LEU A 52 -11.44 -1.06 0.97
C LEU A 52 -12.54 -0.86 2.02
N GLY A 53 -13.04 0.36 2.17
CA GLY A 53 -14.16 0.64 3.07
C GLY A 53 -14.46 2.14 3.15
N PRO A 54 -15.61 2.54 3.72
CA PRO A 54 -15.97 3.94 3.90
C PRO A 54 -15.06 4.65 4.90
N SER A 55 -15.14 5.98 4.93
CA SER A 55 -14.41 6.78 5.92
C SER A 55 -14.84 6.39 7.34
N GLY A 56 -13.86 6.27 8.26
CA GLY A 56 -14.13 5.94 9.66
C GLY A 56 -14.29 4.44 9.98
N CYS A 57 -14.23 3.52 9.01
CA CYS A 57 -14.36 2.07 9.27
C CYS A 57 -13.11 1.40 9.86
N GLY A 58 -12.04 2.15 10.19
CA GLY A 58 -10.85 1.58 10.84
C GLY A 58 -9.62 1.38 9.95
N LYS A 59 -9.68 1.66 8.64
CA LYS A 59 -8.54 1.42 7.69
C LYS A 59 -7.23 2.09 8.12
N THR A 60 -7.25 3.40 8.37
CA THR A 60 -6.06 4.15 8.81
C THR A 60 -5.58 3.70 10.18
N THR A 61 -6.49 3.29 11.08
CA THR A 61 -6.14 2.70 12.38
C THR A 61 -5.41 1.38 12.18
N THR A 62 -5.91 0.50 11.33
CA THR A 62 -5.25 -0.76 10.94
C THR A 62 -3.86 -0.49 10.39
N LEU A 63 -3.73 0.42 9.42
CA LEU A 63 -2.44 0.76 8.83
C LEU A 63 -1.44 1.30 9.86
N ARG A 64 -1.88 2.17 10.77
CA ARG A 64 -1.03 2.71 11.85
C ARG A 64 -0.57 1.62 12.82
N ILE A 65 -1.39 0.61 13.07
CA ILE A 65 -0.99 -0.57 13.85
C ILE A 65 0.03 -1.39 13.06
N LEU A 66 -0.18 -1.64 11.76
CA LEU A 66 0.77 -2.40 10.93
C LEU A 66 2.15 -1.75 10.92
N ILE A 67 2.25 -0.44 10.71
CA ILE A 67 3.54 0.27 10.67
C ILE A 67 4.16 0.51 12.06
N GLY A 68 3.40 0.33 13.17
CA GLY A 68 3.89 0.55 14.53
C GLY A 68 3.75 1.97 15.07
N LEU A 69 3.00 2.83 14.39
CA LEU A 69 2.65 4.16 14.89
C LEU A 69 1.55 4.12 15.96
N LEU A 70 0.87 2.99 16.08
CA LEU A 70 -0.17 2.74 17.07
C LEU A 70 -0.04 1.29 17.55
N MET A 71 -0.15 1.07 18.86
CA MET A 71 -0.17 -0.28 19.41
C MET A 71 -1.62 -0.80 19.46
N PRO A 72 -1.86 -2.08 19.11
CA PRO A 72 -3.16 -2.71 19.36
C PRO A 72 -3.37 -2.86 20.88
N ASP A 73 -4.63 -2.93 21.30
CA ASP A 73 -4.95 -3.21 22.71
C ASP A 73 -5.00 -4.72 22.98
N GLU A 74 -5.33 -5.51 21.94
CA GLU A 74 -5.31 -6.97 21.96
C GLU A 74 -4.86 -7.51 20.59
N GLY A 75 -4.44 -8.76 20.55
CA GLY A 75 -4.04 -9.46 19.34
C GLY A 75 -2.55 -9.43 19.07
N THR A 76 -2.16 -10.06 17.96
CA THR A 76 -0.75 -10.22 17.57
C THR A 76 -0.54 -9.89 16.10
N LEU A 77 0.67 -9.44 15.79
CA LEU A 77 1.11 -9.13 14.44
C LEU A 77 2.45 -9.80 14.15
N THR A 78 2.55 -10.56 13.07
CA THR A 78 3.79 -11.22 12.67
C THR A 78 4.18 -10.85 11.23
N LEU A 79 5.49 -10.69 10.99
CA LEU A 79 6.07 -10.46 9.65
C LEU A 79 7.13 -11.53 9.38
N GLY A 80 6.95 -12.31 8.33
CA GLY A 80 7.84 -13.43 8.01
C GLY A 80 7.99 -14.45 9.17
N GLY A 81 6.93 -14.62 9.99
CA GLY A 81 6.92 -15.48 11.18
C GLY A 81 7.53 -14.83 12.44
N ARG A 82 8.13 -13.62 12.34
CA ARG A 82 8.65 -12.87 13.48
C ARG A 82 7.53 -12.03 14.09
N ASP A 83 7.36 -12.10 15.41
CA ASP A 83 6.44 -11.22 16.14
C ASP A 83 6.96 -9.78 16.10
N ILE A 84 6.10 -8.88 15.60
CA ILE A 84 6.36 -7.44 15.50
C ILE A 84 5.31 -6.61 16.24
N THR A 85 4.48 -7.24 17.07
CA THR A 85 3.33 -6.60 17.74
C THR A 85 3.75 -5.35 18.49
N THR A 86 4.85 -5.43 19.26
CA THR A 86 5.37 -4.31 20.06
C THR A 86 6.62 -3.66 19.48
N ALA A 87 7.10 -4.12 18.30
CA ALA A 87 8.28 -3.55 17.67
C ALA A 87 8.03 -2.08 17.23
N PRO A 88 9.01 -1.18 17.41
CA PRO A 88 8.92 0.18 16.90
C PRO A 88 8.93 0.20 15.36
N PRO A 89 8.50 1.30 14.71
CA PRO A 89 8.39 1.38 13.25
C PRO A 89 9.67 1.01 12.49
N ASP A 90 10.82 1.45 12.96
CA ASP A 90 12.15 1.25 12.32
C ASP A 90 12.62 -0.20 12.32
N ASP A 91 12.07 -1.03 13.22
CA ASP A 91 12.42 -2.44 13.36
C ASP A 91 11.41 -3.38 12.71
N ARG A 92 10.33 -2.84 12.14
CA ARG A 92 9.29 -3.66 11.51
C ARG A 92 9.63 -4.13 10.10
N GLY A 93 10.64 -3.54 9.45
CA GLY A 93 10.99 -3.88 8.08
C GLY A 93 9.94 -3.44 7.04
N MET A 94 9.06 -2.51 7.40
CA MET A 94 8.00 -1.99 6.54
C MET A 94 8.27 -0.54 6.14
N GLY A 95 7.74 -0.15 4.97
CA GLY A 95 7.72 1.23 4.53
C GLY A 95 6.30 1.77 4.42
N ILE A 96 6.15 3.10 4.48
CA ILE A 96 4.85 3.76 4.32
C ILE A 96 4.93 4.93 3.34
N VAL A 97 3.91 5.03 2.48
CA VAL A 97 3.65 6.15 1.58
C VAL A 97 2.38 6.82 2.05
N PHE A 98 2.49 8.06 2.56
CA PHE A 98 1.37 8.81 3.11
C PHE A 98 0.58 9.54 2.01
N GLN A 99 -0.68 9.84 2.30
CA GLN A 99 -1.60 10.58 1.44
C GLN A 99 -1.06 11.96 1.01
N ASN A 100 -0.37 12.68 1.90
CA ASN A 100 0.24 13.99 1.66
C ASN A 100 1.71 13.90 1.22
N TYR A 101 2.14 12.70 0.76
CA TYR A 101 3.51 12.38 0.32
C TYR A 101 4.58 12.52 1.42
N ALA A 102 4.36 13.34 2.44
CA ALA A 102 5.25 13.65 3.57
C ALA A 102 6.71 13.94 3.15
N LEU A 103 6.90 14.65 2.03
CA LEU A 103 8.22 15.00 1.50
C LEU A 103 8.90 16.07 2.35
N PHE A 104 10.22 16.01 2.45
CA PHE A 104 11.04 17.06 3.04
C PHE A 104 11.19 18.19 2.02
N GLU A 105 10.39 19.25 2.16
CA GLU A 105 10.30 20.35 1.20
C GLU A 105 11.60 21.16 1.03
N ASN A 106 12.47 21.14 2.03
CA ASN A 106 13.78 21.78 2.04
C ASN A 106 14.89 20.93 1.41
N MET A 107 14.53 19.76 0.87
CA MET A 107 15.47 18.85 0.21
C MET A 107 15.17 18.73 -1.28
N THR A 108 16.18 18.29 -2.03
CA THR A 108 16.03 17.88 -3.43
C THR A 108 15.32 16.53 -3.53
N VAL A 109 14.94 16.16 -4.76
CA VAL A 109 14.40 14.82 -5.09
C VAL A 109 15.35 13.73 -4.58
N ARG A 110 16.63 13.80 -4.96
CA ARG A 110 17.67 12.88 -4.48
C ARG A 110 17.82 12.92 -2.96
N GLY A 111 17.82 14.09 -2.36
CA GLY A 111 17.92 14.26 -0.91
C GLY A 111 16.81 13.56 -0.14
N ASN A 112 15.57 13.59 -0.66
CA ASN A 112 14.44 12.85 -0.09
C ASN A 112 14.66 11.34 -0.13
N ALA A 113 15.07 10.80 -1.29
CA ALA A 113 15.31 9.36 -1.45
C ALA A 113 16.50 8.86 -0.61
N GLU A 114 17.56 9.68 -0.46
CA GLU A 114 18.74 9.36 0.36
C GLU A 114 18.49 9.44 1.87
N TYR A 115 17.44 10.16 2.31
CA TYR A 115 17.32 10.59 3.70
C TYR A 115 17.39 9.44 4.70
N ALA A 116 16.55 8.44 4.54
CA ALA A 116 16.47 7.31 5.47
C ALA A 116 17.75 6.41 5.40
N LEU A 117 18.37 6.31 4.23
CA LEU A 117 19.59 5.54 4.03
C LEU A 117 20.79 6.07 4.83
N LYS A 118 20.76 7.36 5.24
CA LYS A 118 21.80 7.97 6.09
C LYS A 118 21.89 7.34 7.47
N PHE A 119 20.78 6.79 7.97
CA PHE A 119 20.65 6.20 9.30
C PHE A 119 20.83 4.69 9.32
N LYS A 120 21.03 4.06 8.14
CA LYS A 120 21.33 2.64 8.00
C LYS A 120 22.85 2.49 7.73
N PRO A 121 23.66 2.05 8.73
CA PRO A 121 25.11 1.99 8.60
C PRO A 121 25.59 1.20 7.38
N GLU A 122 24.92 0.09 7.08
CA GLU A 122 25.21 -0.82 5.97
C GLU A 122 24.91 -0.22 4.59
N LEU A 123 23.98 0.74 4.50
CA LEU A 123 23.56 1.38 3.24
C LEU A 123 24.18 2.78 3.06
N LYS A 124 24.70 3.37 4.12
CA LYS A 124 25.17 4.76 4.16
C LYS A 124 26.20 5.09 3.09
N ALA A 125 27.13 4.19 2.85
CA ALA A 125 28.18 4.40 1.84
C ALA A 125 27.63 4.39 0.40
N ARG A 126 26.61 3.58 0.14
CA ARG A 126 25.98 3.42 -1.18
C ARG A 126 24.68 4.21 -1.36
N ARG A 127 24.30 5.05 -0.39
CA ARG A 127 23.00 5.74 -0.37
C ARG A 127 22.69 6.50 -1.67
N ARG A 128 23.72 7.15 -2.26
CA ARG A 128 23.55 7.94 -3.49
C ARG A 128 23.26 7.05 -4.69
N GLU A 129 23.99 5.96 -4.82
CA GLU A 129 23.79 4.95 -5.87
C GLU A 129 22.41 4.33 -5.78
N ILE A 130 22.01 3.87 -4.58
CA ILE A 130 20.69 3.27 -4.32
C ILE A 130 19.59 4.25 -4.64
N ALA A 131 19.63 5.46 -4.08
CA ALA A 131 18.60 6.47 -4.28
C ALA A 131 18.47 6.87 -5.75
N GLN A 132 19.61 7.04 -6.45
CA GLN A 132 19.61 7.37 -7.87
C GLN A 132 18.99 6.25 -8.70
N GLY A 133 19.39 4.99 -8.48
CA GLY A 133 18.85 3.84 -9.22
C GLY A 133 17.32 3.71 -9.08
N VAL A 134 16.80 3.86 -7.86
CA VAL A 134 15.34 3.82 -7.64
C VAL A 134 14.63 5.01 -8.31
N LEU A 135 15.19 6.22 -8.22
CA LEU A 135 14.61 7.40 -8.87
C LEU A 135 14.60 7.30 -10.40
N GLU A 136 15.65 6.74 -10.99
CA GLU A 136 15.73 6.48 -12.44
C GLU A 136 14.66 5.46 -12.88
N GLN A 137 14.47 4.38 -12.13
CA GLN A 137 13.41 3.39 -12.39
C GLN A 137 12.01 3.98 -12.33
N LEU A 138 11.81 5.02 -11.50
CA LEU A 138 10.54 5.76 -11.38
C LEU A 138 10.43 6.96 -12.36
N GLY A 139 11.33 7.05 -13.36
CA GLY A 139 11.28 8.10 -14.37
C GLY A 139 11.62 9.50 -13.87
N LEU A 140 12.42 9.60 -12.80
CA LEU A 140 12.81 10.87 -12.18
C LEU A 140 14.28 11.26 -12.44
N ALA A 141 14.95 10.62 -13.39
CA ALA A 141 16.38 10.85 -13.72
C ALA A 141 16.70 12.33 -13.98
N GLU A 142 15.81 13.05 -14.69
CA GLU A 142 16.02 14.47 -15.05
C GLU A 142 15.67 15.44 -13.91
N HIS A 143 15.20 14.93 -12.75
CA HIS A 143 14.70 15.74 -11.66
C HIS A 143 15.52 15.64 -10.36
N LEU A 144 16.61 14.87 -10.35
CA LEU A 144 17.37 14.49 -9.14
C LEU A 144 17.77 15.67 -8.25
N ASP A 145 18.19 16.76 -8.85
CA ASP A 145 18.72 17.95 -8.14
C ASP A 145 17.68 19.08 -7.99
N LYS A 146 16.45 18.88 -8.51
CA LYS A 146 15.35 19.83 -8.32
C LYS A 146 14.81 19.79 -6.89
N SER A 147 14.30 20.93 -6.42
CA SER A 147 13.47 20.96 -5.21
C SER A 147 12.16 20.21 -5.47
N VAL A 148 11.68 19.47 -4.48
CA VAL A 148 10.38 18.75 -4.59
C VAL A 148 9.20 19.70 -4.81
N ARG A 149 9.31 20.97 -4.43
CA ARG A 149 8.30 22.02 -4.68
C ARG A 149 8.12 22.37 -6.16
N GLN A 150 9.11 22.05 -7.00
CA GLN A 150 9.07 22.31 -8.45
C GLN A 150 8.43 21.16 -9.24
N LEU A 151 8.00 20.10 -8.55
CA LEU A 151 7.43 18.91 -9.14
C LEU A 151 5.90 18.96 -9.18
N SER A 152 5.31 18.30 -10.18
CA SER A 152 3.88 18.00 -10.17
C SER A 152 3.50 17.03 -9.04
N GLY A 153 2.21 16.96 -8.66
CA GLY A 153 1.73 16.05 -7.63
C GLY A 153 2.11 14.59 -7.90
N GLY A 154 1.97 14.12 -9.14
CA GLY A 154 2.38 12.76 -9.53
C GLY A 154 3.89 12.54 -9.42
N GLN A 155 4.72 13.54 -9.76
CA GLN A 155 6.17 13.43 -9.55
C GLN A 155 6.54 13.43 -8.06
N GLN A 156 5.87 14.24 -7.24
CA GLN A 156 6.05 14.22 -5.78
C GLN A 156 5.68 12.85 -5.18
N GLN A 157 4.59 12.26 -5.65
CA GLN A 157 4.19 10.90 -5.29
C GLN A 157 5.30 9.88 -5.60
N ARG A 158 5.86 9.93 -6.81
CA ARG A 158 6.99 9.06 -7.21
C ARG A 158 8.22 9.24 -6.32
N VAL A 159 8.52 10.45 -5.90
CA VAL A 159 9.62 10.71 -4.94
C VAL A 159 9.32 10.06 -3.59
N SER A 160 8.08 10.12 -3.10
CA SER A 160 7.66 9.47 -1.85
C SER A 160 7.79 7.94 -1.94
N ILE A 161 7.39 7.36 -3.06
CA ILE A 161 7.57 5.93 -3.35
C ILE A 161 9.06 5.58 -3.41
N ALA A 162 9.88 6.38 -4.14
CA ALA A 162 11.32 6.17 -4.24
C ALA A 162 12.01 6.17 -2.87
N ARG A 163 11.65 7.11 -2.00
CA ARG A 163 12.15 7.19 -0.62
C ARG A 163 11.87 5.92 0.18
N THR A 164 10.70 5.35 -0.01
CA THR A 164 10.27 4.13 0.66
C THR A 164 10.97 2.90 0.08
N LEU A 165 10.99 2.76 -1.25
CA LEU A 165 11.64 1.65 -1.96
C LEU A 165 13.15 1.60 -1.74
N ALA A 166 13.82 2.75 -1.59
CA ALA A 166 15.26 2.81 -1.37
C ALA A 166 15.72 2.04 -0.12
N LEU A 167 14.85 1.85 0.86
CA LEU A 167 15.10 1.05 2.06
C LEU A 167 14.90 -0.47 1.84
N ASN A 168 14.43 -0.88 0.66
CA ASN A 168 14.09 -2.26 0.33
C ASN A 168 13.19 -2.94 1.41
N PRO A 169 12.02 -2.37 1.73
CA PRO A 169 11.16 -2.88 2.79
C PRO A 169 10.52 -4.21 2.38
N GLU A 170 10.24 -5.06 3.37
CA GLU A 170 9.52 -6.32 3.17
C GLU A 170 8.06 -6.13 2.78
N VAL A 171 7.42 -5.05 3.25
CA VAL A 171 6.04 -4.65 2.93
C VAL A 171 5.99 -3.13 2.77
N ILE A 172 5.28 -2.66 1.75
CA ILE A 172 4.97 -1.24 1.56
C ILE A 172 3.49 -1.01 1.84
N LEU A 173 3.23 -0.05 2.73
CA LEU A 173 1.89 0.40 3.08
C LEU A 173 1.59 1.71 2.36
N PHE A 174 0.40 1.83 1.76
CA PHE A 174 -0.06 3.04 1.09
C PHE A 174 -1.33 3.56 1.77
N ASP A 175 -1.30 4.80 2.25
CA ASP A 175 -2.45 5.47 2.89
C ASP A 175 -3.10 6.45 1.91
N GLU A 176 -4.11 5.99 1.17
CA GLU A 176 -4.88 6.75 0.16
C GLU A 176 -4.01 7.60 -0.79
N PRO A 177 -2.98 7.03 -1.43
CA PRO A 177 -1.94 7.82 -2.11
C PRO A 177 -2.44 8.54 -3.38
N MET A 178 -3.62 8.20 -3.89
CA MET A 178 -4.17 8.78 -5.12
C MET A 178 -5.31 9.79 -4.88
N SER A 179 -5.72 10.01 -3.64
CA SER A 179 -6.90 10.82 -3.30
C SER A 179 -6.81 12.29 -3.75
N ALA A 180 -5.60 12.85 -3.85
CA ALA A 180 -5.36 14.24 -4.24
C ALA A 180 -4.98 14.41 -5.73
N LEU A 181 -4.98 13.32 -6.53
CA LEU A 181 -4.56 13.35 -7.93
C LEU A 181 -5.73 13.48 -8.90
N ASP A 182 -5.48 14.14 -10.04
CA ASP A 182 -6.41 14.14 -11.18
C ASP A 182 -6.52 12.75 -11.82
N VAL A 183 -7.53 12.56 -12.66
CA VAL A 183 -7.88 11.26 -13.25
C VAL A 183 -6.74 10.67 -14.09
N GLU A 184 -6.08 11.49 -14.92
CA GLU A 184 -5.02 11.03 -15.82
C GLU A 184 -3.78 10.58 -15.02
N THR A 185 -3.37 11.40 -14.05
CA THR A 185 -2.25 11.10 -13.14
C THR A 185 -2.54 9.84 -12.32
N ARG A 186 -3.78 9.67 -11.85
CA ARG A 186 -4.22 8.48 -11.11
C ARG A 186 -4.11 7.21 -11.96
N LEU A 187 -4.58 7.23 -13.21
CA LEU A 187 -4.46 6.09 -14.13
C LEU A 187 -3.00 5.72 -14.40
N SER A 188 -2.14 6.74 -14.66
CA SER A 188 -0.70 6.52 -14.84
C SER A 188 -0.06 5.87 -13.61
N LEU A 189 -0.39 6.36 -12.41
CA LEU A 189 0.16 5.84 -11.16
C LEU A 189 -0.32 4.41 -10.86
N ARG A 190 -1.56 4.05 -11.20
CA ARG A 190 -2.04 2.66 -11.07
C ARG A 190 -1.16 1.69 -11.88
N LEU A 191 -0.89 2.02 -13.15
CA LEU A 191 -0.04 1.18 -14.01
C LEU A 191 1.38 1.07 -13.45
N GLU A 192 1.90 2.18 -12.90
CA GLU A 192 3.23 2.22 -12.32
C GLU A 192 3.34 1.39 -11.03
N LEU A 193 2.36 1.47 -10.12
CA LEU A 193 2.34 0.63 -8.91
C LEU A 193 2.31 -0.86 -9.23
N LYS A 194 1.50 -1.27 -10.23
CA LYS A 194 1.50 -2.66 -10.72
C LYS A 194 2.86 -3.07 -11.31
N ARG A 195 3.51 -2.16 -12.06
CA ARG A 195 4.85 -2.40 -12.60
C ARG A 195 5.87 -2.57 -11.47
N ILE A 196 5.87 -1.66 -10.50
CA ILE A 196 6.76 -1.71 -9.32
C ILE A 196 6.56 -3.02 -8.55
N GLN A 197 5.31 -3.41 -8.25
CA GLN A 197 5.03 -4.65 -7.55
C GLN A 197 5.64 -5.85 -8.27
N ARG A 198 5.47 -5.94 -9.60
CA ARG A 198 5.99 -7.06 -10.40
C ARG A 198 7.51 -7.06 -10.52
N GLU A 199 8.12 -5.90 -10.76
CA GLU A 199 9.56 -5.77 -10.97
C GLU A 199 10.35 -6.02 -9.68
N PHE A 200 9.83 -5.56 -8.53
CA PHE A 200 10.51 -5.70 -7.24
C PHE A 200 10.02 -6.90 -6.41
N GLY A 201 8.95 -7.58 -6.84
CA GLY A 201 8.33 -8.67 -6.08
C GLY A 201 7.85 -8.23 -4.68
N THR A 202 7.55 -6.94 -4.51
CA THR A 202 7.28 -6.33 -3.21
C THR A 202 5.85 -6.59 -2.76
N THR A 203 5.65 -7.01 -1.52
CA THR A 203 4.33 -7.10 -0.89
C THR A 203 3.80 -5.70 -0.62
N MET A 204 2.55 -5.43 -1.03
CA MET A 204 1.92 -4.12 -0.91
C MET A 204 0.57 -4.21 -0.20
N VAL A 205 0.34 -3.29 0.75
CA VAL A 205 -0.97 -3.09 1.39
C VAL A 205 -1.43 -1.67 1.07
N TYR A 206 -2.58 -1.54 0.44
CA TYR A 206 -3.08 -0.31 -0.13
C TYR A 206 -4.43 0.07 0.48
N ILE A 207 -4.51 1.22 1.15
CA ILE A 207 -5.76 1.74 1.68
C ILE A 207 -6.41 2.65 0.64
N THR A 208 -7.69 2.42 0.38
CA THR A 208 -8.53 3.29 -0.44
C THR A 208 -9.99 3.22 -0.02
N HIS A 209 -10.75 4.23 -0.40
CA HIS A 209 -12.20 4.21 -0.39
C HIS A 209 -12.78 4.09 -1.82
N ASP A 210 -11.91 4.08 -2.84
CA ASP A 210 -12.29 3.95 -4.25
C ASP A 210 -12.26 2.47 -4.67
N GLN A 211 -13.44 1.97 -5.08
CA GLN A 211 -13.61 0.58 -5.51
C GLN A 211 -12.84 0.27 -6.80
N GLU A 212 -12.76 1.22 -7.74
CA GLU A 212 -12.05 1.02 -9.00
C GLU A 212 -10.54 0.87 -8.77
N GLU A 213 -9.98 1.67 -7.85
CA GLU A 213 -8.58 1.52 -7.45
C GLU A 213 -8.32 0.14 -6.84
N ALA A 214 -9.15 -0.26 -5.85
CA ALA A 214 -9.00 -1.53 -5.18
C ALA A 214 -9.08 -2.71 -6.16
N PHE A 215 -10.08 -2.71 -7.04
CA PHE A 215 -10.30 -3.80 -7.99
C PHE A 215 -9.30 -3.84 -9.14
N ALA A 216 -8.78 -2.69 -9.59
CA ALA A 216 -7.78 -2.63 -10.65
C ALA A 216 -6.37 -3.01 -10.19
N LEU A 217 -6.04 -2.77 -8.91
CA LEU A 217 -4.69 -2.95 -8.38
C LEU A 217 -4.47 -4.30 -7.70
N SER A 218 -5.50 -4.88 -7.09
CA SER A 218 -5.28 -5.90 -6.07
C SER A 218 -5.37 -7.33 -6.58
N ASP A 219 -4.58 -8.20 -5.97
CA ASP A 219 -4.74 -9.64 -6.09
C ASP A 219 -5.88 -10.12 -5.18
N ARG A 220 -6.02 -9.52 -3.97
CA ARG A 220 -7.19 -9.65 -3.09
C ARG A 220 -7.60 -8.29 -2.53
N VAL A 221 -8.88 -8.17 -2.21
CA VAL A 221 -9.47 -6.99 -1.56
C VAL A 221 -10.05 -7.40 -0.22
N MET A 222 -9.68 -6.67 0.84
CA MET A 222 -10.27 -6.76 2.17
C MET A 222 -11.34 -5.68 2.30
N VAL A 223 -12.59 -6.07 2.30
CA VAL A 223 -13.73 -5.16 2.48
C VAL A 223 -13.97 -4.97 3.98
N MET A 224 -13.81 -3.73 4.45
CA MET A 224 -14.00 -3.35 5.84
C MET A 224 -15.25 -2.49 6.03
N GLY A 225 -15.98 -2.74 7.12
CA GLY A 225 -17.11 -1.93 7.59
C GLY A 225 -17.15 -1.93 9.11
N GLU A 226 -17.44 -0.79 9.73
CA GLU A 226 -17.65 -0.66 11.19
C GLU A 226 -16.60 -1.39 12.06
N GLY A 227 -15.32 -1.29 11.69
CA GLY A 227 -14.22 -1.91 12.44
C GLY A 227 -14.03 -3.40 12.24
N SER A 228 -14.78 -4.04 11.33
CA SER A 228 -14.75 -5.47 11.04
C SER A 228 -14.37 -5.76 9.59
N ILE A 229 -13.87 -6.97 9.33
CA ILE A 229 -13.67 -7.50 7.98
C ILE A 229 -14.94 -8.24 7.57
N HIS A 230 -15.59 -7.80 6.49
CA HIS A 230 -16.74 -8.46 5.92
C HIS A 230 -16.36 -9.55 4.92
N GLN A 231 -15.37 -9.25 4.06
CA GLN A 231 -14.86 -10.21 3.08
C GLN A 231 -13.39 -9.94 2.75
N LEU A 232 -12.61 -10.99 2.52
CA LEU A 232 -11.25 -10.95 2.02
C LEU A 232 -11.10 -11.98 0.91
N ALA A 233 -11.16 -11.54 -0.34
CA ALA A 233 -11.16 -12.42 -1.51
C ALA A 233 -10.60 -11.71 -2.75
N ALA A 234 -10.40 -12.46 -3.84
CA ALA A 234 -10.09 -11.88 -5.15
C ALA A 234 -11.25 -10.99 -5.65
N PRO A 235 -10.97 -9.95 -6.46
CA PRO A 235 -11.99 -9.08 -7.02
C PRO A 235 -13.16 -9.81 -7.68
N ASP A 236 -12.88 -10.79 -8.52
CA ASP A 236 -13.90 -11.56 -9.24
C ASP A 236 -14.81 -12.36 -8.29
N GLU A 237 -14.24 -12.89 -7.21
CA GLU A 237 -15.00 -13.63 -6.20
C GLU A 237 -15.92 -12.71 -5.40
N ILE A 238 -15.47 -11.50 -5.04
CA ILE A 238 -16.30 -10.52 -4.35
C ILE A 238 -17.52 -10.13 -5.21
N ILE A 239 -17.32 -9.97 -6.53
CA ILE A 239 -18.41 -9.64 -7.46
C ILE A 239 -19.38 -10.82 -7.63
N ALA A 240 -18.86 -12.05 -7.75
CA ALA A 240 -19.67 -13.22 -8.00
C ALA A 240 -20.40 -13.72 -6.75
N ASN A 241 -19.74 -13.67 -5.60
CA ASN A 241 -20.19 -14.25 -4.33
C ASN A 241 -19.94 -13.26 -3.17
N PRO A 242 -20.68 -12.13 -3.07
CA PRO A 242 -20.56 -11.23 -1.93
C PRO A 242 -20.94 -11.97 -0.64
N ALA A 243 -20.10 -11.84 0.40
CA ALA A 243 -20.25 -12.60 1.64
C ALA A 243 -21.48 -12.23 2.46
N ASP A 244 -21.97 -10.99 2.33
CA ASP A 244 -23.13 -10.47 3.03
C ASP A 244 -23.78 -9.30 2.25
N ASP A 245 -24.91 -8.80 2.78
CA ASP A 245 -25.65 -7.68 2.19
C ASP A 245 -24.81 -6.37 2.18
N TYR A 246 -23.92 -6.19 3.17
CA TYR A 246 -23.03 -5.03 3.21
C TYR A 246 -22.08 -5.01 2.02
N VAL A 247 -21.42 -6.12 1.73
CA VAL A 247 -20.53 -6.24 0.56
C VAL A 247 -21.31 -6.10 -0.74
N ALA A 248 -22.49 -6.73 -0.83
CA ALA A 248 -23.37 -6.62 -2.00
C ALA A 248 -23.77 -5.16 -2.30
N ASP A 249 -24.17 -4.42 -1.27
CA ASP A 249 -24.61 -3.02 -1.44
C ASP A 249 -23.43 -2.05 -1.59
N PHE A 250 -22.41 -2.15 -0.71
CA PHE A 250 -21.29 -1.22 -0.71
C PHE A 250 -20.36 -1.41 -1.92
N VAL A 251 -20.15 -2.64 -2.39
CA VAL A 251 -19.22 -2.92 -3.49
C VAL A 251 -19.95 -3.18 -4.79
N VAL A 252 -20.71 -4.28 -4.88
CA VAL A 252 -21.23 -4.79 -6.15
C VAL A 252 -22.24 -3.85 -6.77
N LYS A 253 -23.21 -3.36 -6.00
CA LYS A 253 -24.23 -2.43 -6.47
C LYS A 253 -23.64 -1.10 -6.94
N ASN A 254 -22.68 -0.55 -6.20
CA ASN A 254 -22.03 0.71 -6.58
C ASN A 254 -21.22 0.57 -7.86
N LEU A 255 -20.47 -0.54 -8.05
CA LEU A 255 -19.76 -0.82 -9.29
C LEU A 255 -20.74 -0.95 -10.48
N ARG A 256 -21.86 -1.66 -10.31
CA ARG A 256 -22.89 -1.79 -11.36
C ARG A 256 -23.48 -0.43 -11.75
N ILE A 257 -23.83 0.42 -10.78
CA ILE A 257 -24.35 1.76 -11.04
C ILE A 257 -23.34 2.58 -11.87
N LYS A 258 -22.05 2.53 -11.54
CA LYS A 258 -21.00 3.21 -12.31
C LYS A 258 -20.89 2.66 -13.74
N MET A 259 -20.86 1.35 -13.89
CA MET A 259 -20.80 0.70 -15.21
C MET A 259 -22.02 1.06 -16.08
N ASP A 260 -23.22 0.97 -15.55
CA ASP A 260 -24.47 1.31 -16.26
C ASP A 260 -24.50 2.80 -16.65
N SER A 261 -23.99 3.66 -15.79
CA SER A 261 -23.88 5.10 -16.08
C SER A 261 -22.95 5.37 -17.27
N LEU A 262 -21.81 4.69 -17.34
CA LEU A 262 -20.84 4.85 -18.45
C LEU A 262 -21.33 4.20 -19.74
N ALA A 263 -21.91 2.99 -19.68
CA ALA A 263 -22.42 2.26 -20.83
C ALA A 263 -23.44 3.08 -21.63
N ARG A 264 -24.33 3.84 -20.97
CA ARG A 264 -25.32 4.72 -21.62
C ARG A 264 -24.71 5.79 -22.54
N PHE A 265 -23.44 6.15 -22.35
CA PHE A 265 -22.72 7.14 -23.19
C PHE A 265 -21.87 6.49 -24.28
N MET A 266 -21.52 5.20 -24.13
CA MET A 266 -20.70 4.48 -25.11
C MET A 266 -21.52 3.87 -26.25
N ASP A 267 -22.83 3.62 -26.03
CA ASP A 267 -23.77 3.09 -27.02
C ASP A 267 -24.42 4.18 -27.90
N ARG A 268 -23.86 5.39 -27.93
CA ARG A 268 -24.24 6.51 -28.80
C ARG A 268 -23.15 6.80 -29.82
#